data_35afb2f77269c0bcecbf1c9811d7d318
#
_entry.id   35afb2f77269c0bcecbf1c9811d7d318
#
_cell.length_a   1.000
_cell.length_b   1.000
_cell.length_c   1.000
_cell.angle_alpha   90.00
_cell.angle_beta   90.00
_cell.angle_gamma   90.00
#
_symmetry.space_group_name_H-M   'P 1'
#
loop_
_entity.id
_entity.type
_entity.pdbx_description
1 polymer ?
#
loop_
_entity_poly.entity_id
_entity_poly.type
_entity_poly.pdbx_seq_one_letter_code
_entity_poly.pdbx_strand_id
1 'polypeptide(L)'
;MRKTLQSRYYLIFILLIVISNRTYGIEEKYNTGWRLNLDNDILAESDRDYTGGIALTLSGRRAQEYLFSLEGVRNWLDGLLGIHRRYAPQPHFQLHSVQYGTMLFTPEDITEPAPIFDDRPYGSLFFIANTELTVAPSDDKAWLSTLTFGFLGLDAAEYIQKAIHALTDSDVANGWDNQISSGGEPTLMYTLSVQQNHIDRVNSARRHELKTAYEANAGFSTDVNASLSWRWGRINTPWWSINPQHAEYINLGTPVAAGNNQTGPRELYVWAGSSVKYRVYSALMQGQFRNSIVKFSSDEVEKLLAQVWLGATWEFADNIRGSFFYRASSKEFKGPNAHYPVWAGLIISRAY
;
A
#
# COMPACT_ATOMS: atom_id res chain seq x y z
N MET A 1 -26.06 -25.14 11.00
CA MET A 1 -24.70 -25.73 11.06
C MET A 1 -24.04 -26.07 9.70
N ARG A 2 -24.67 -25.92 8.53
CA ARG A 2 -24.04 -26.22 7.23
C ARG A 2 -23.51 -25.01 6.46
N LYS A 3 -23.85 -23.77 6.85
CA LYS A 3 -23.38 -22.54 6.15
C LYS A 3 -22.02 -22.02 6.62
N THR A 4 -21.57 -22.38 7.81
CA THR A 4 -20.30 -21.93 8.39
C THR A 4 -19.04 -22.66 7.87
N LEU A 5 -19.22 -23.82 7.22
CA LEU A 5 -18.09 -24.55 6.67
C LEU A 5 -17.61 -24.03 5.31
N GLN A 6 -18.50 -23.45 4.50
CA GLN A 6 -18.14 -22.96 3.16
C GLN A 6 -17.28 -21.69 3.18
N SER A 7 -17.45 -20.79 4.16
CA SER A 7 -16.65 -19.55 4.22
C SER A 7 -15.18 -19.80 4.60
N ARG A 8 -14.90 -20.83 5.38
CA ARG A 8 -13.52 -21.22 5.76
C ARG A 8 -12.69 -21.71 4.58
N TYR A 9 -13.32 -22.25 3.54
CA TYR A 9 -12.60 -22.75 2.36
C TYR A 9 -12.22 -21.66 1.37
N TYR A 10 -12.94 -20.54 1.30
CA TYR A 10 -12.61 -19.45 0.41
C TYR A 10 -11.35 -18.66 0.85
N LEU A 11 -11.16 -18.43 2.15
CA LEU A 11 -9.94 -17.80 2.66
C LEU A 11 -8.71 -18.70 2.46
N ILE A 12 -8.86 -19.99 2.63
CA ILE A 12 -7.80 -21.01 2.41
C ILE A 12 -7.51 -21.15 0.92
N PHE A 13 -8.51 -21.00 0.04
CA PHE A 13 -8.34 -21.14 -1.41
C PHE A 13 -7.56 -19.95 -2.00
N ILE A 14 -7.74 -18.73 -1.50
CA ILE A 14 -6.94 -17.55 -1.89
C ILE A 14 -5.48 -17.73 -1.44
N LEU A 15 -5.25 -18.34 -0.29
CA LEU A 15 -3.91 -18.60 0.24
C LEU A 15 -3.17 -19.73 -0.53
N LEU A 16 -3.90 -20.70 -1.09
CA LEU A 16 -3.32 -21.85 -1.81
C LEU A 16 -2.94 -21.57 -3.27
N ILE A 17 -3.53 -20.56 -3.92
CA ILE A 17 -3.17 -20.15 -5.29
C ILE A 17 -1.74 -19.59 -5.37
N VAL A 18 -1.22 -19.09 -4.27
CA VAL A 18 0.12 -18.45 -4.19
C VAL A 18 1.27 -19.47 -4.14
N ILE A 19 1.01 -20.76 -3.86
CA ILE A 19 2.07 -21.73 -3.50
C ILE A 19 2.57 -22.56 -4.70
N SER A 20 1.91 -22.52 -5.87
CA SER A 20 2.25 -23.39 -6.99
C SER A 20 2.94 -22.65 -8.15
N ASN A 21 4.17 -22.17 -7.97
CA ASN A 21 4.97 -21.71 -9.11
C ASN A 21 6.29 -22.45 -9.19
N ARG A 22 6.41 -23.20 -10.29
CA ARG A 22 7.62 -23.93 -10.68
C ARG A 22 8.69 -22.96 -11.20
N THR A 23 9.91 -23.29 -10.83
CA THR A 23 11.20 -22.65 -11.17
C THR A 23 11.41 -22.49 -12.68
N TYR A 24 11.78 -21.29 -13.12
CA TYR A 24 12.34 -21.04 -14.46
C TYR A 24 13.51 -20.07 -14.35
N GLY A 25 14.60 -20.36 -15.07
CA GLY A 25 15.72 -19.51 -15.46
C GLY A 25 16.48 -18.70 -14.40
N ILE A 26 17.80 -18.74 -14.41
CA ILE A 26 18.70 -18.13 -13.39
C ILE A 26 18.53 -16.60 -13.31
N GLU A 27 18.26 -15.90 -14.40
CA GLU A 27 18.08 -14.44 -14.42
C GLU A 27 16.72 -13.97 -13.87
N GLU A 28 15.68 -14.80 -13.97
CA GLU A 28 14.35 -14.49 -13.40
C GLU A 28 14.29 -14.68 -11.89
N LYS A 29 15.19 -15.44 -11.30
CA LYS A 29 15.17 -15.86 -9.89
C LYS A 29 15.31 -14.68 -8.91
N TYR A 30 15.97 -13.61 -9.30
CA TYR A 30 16.26 -12.49 -8.40
C TYR A 30 15.21 -11.37 -8.38
N ASN A 31 14.27 -11.42 -9.30
CA ASN A 31 13.29 -10.33 -9.52
C ASN A 31 11.85 -10.79 -9.34
N THR A 32 11.63 -12.02 -8.90
CA THR A 32 10.30 -12.57 -8.65
C THR A 32 10.03 -12.72 -7.17
N GLY A 33 8.81 -12.51 -6.78
CA GLY A 33 8.41 -12.66 -5.38
C GLY A 33 6.95 -12.30 -5.15
N TRP A 34 6.53 -12.46 -3.92
CA TRP A 34 5.22 -12.00 -3.46
C TRP A 34 5.35 -11.29 -2.11
N ARG A 35 4.38 -10.41 -1.86
CA ARG A 35 4.22 -9.69 -0.60
C ARG A 35 2.75 -9.66 -0.23
N LEU A 36 2.45 -10.02 1.02
CA LEU A 36 1.15 -9.85 1.65
C LEU A 36 1.27 -8.72 2.68
N ASN A 37 0.44 -7.72 2.55
CA ASN A 37 0.27 -6.64 3.51
C ASN A 37 -1.06 -6.82 4.22
N LEU A 38 -1.05 -6.68 5.54
CA LEU A 38 -2.21 -6.71 6.42
C LEU A 38 -2.09 -5.52 7.37
N ASP A 39 -2.90 -4.52 7.16
CA ASP A 39 -2.90 -3.30 7.97
C ASP A 39 -4.24 -3.20 8.72
N ASN A 40 -4.19 -2.78 9.97
CA ASN A 40 -5.40 -2.62 10.77
C ASN A 40 -5.15 -1.65 11.93
N ASP A 41 -6.17 -0.90 12.31
CA ASP A 41 -6.16 0.02 13.44
C ASP A 41 -6.27 -0.70 14.80
N ILE A 42 -6.94 -1.85 14.87
CA ILE A 42 -7.04 -2.67 16.09
C ILE A 42 -5.65 -3.05 16.62
N LEU A 43 -4.67 -3.27 15.73
CA LEU A 43 -3.28 -3.55 16.12
C LEU A 43 -2.60 -2.35 16.78
N ALA A 44 -3.18 -1.15 16.68
CA ALA A 44 -2.76 0.08 17.33
C ALA A 44 -3.69 0.50 18.49
N GLU A 45 -4.60 -0.40 18.94
CA GLU A 45 -5.60 -0.14 19.98
C GLU A 45 -6.55 1.04 19.63
N SER A 46 -6.78 1.25 18.34
CA SER A 46 -7.66 2.26 17.77
C SER A 46 -8.68 1.53 16.88
N ASP A 47 -9.97 1.77 17.05
CA ASP A 47 -11.02 1.13 16.23
C ASP A 47 -11.80 2.22 15.48
N ARG A 48 -11.11 3.00 14.66
CA ARG A 48 -11.66 4.15 13.92
C ARG A 48 -10.74 4.64 12.82
N ASP A 49 -11.30 5.38 11.86
CA ASP A 49 -10.65 6.02 10.71
C ASP A 49 -10.20 5.02 9.63
N TYR A 50 -9.10 4.35 9.81
CA TYR A 50 -8.59 3.33 8.89
C TYR A 50 -8.82 1.95 9.48
N THR A 51 -9.97 1.36 9.18
CA THR A 51 -10.36 0.04 9.68
C THR A 51 -9.43 -1.07 9.21
N GLY A 52 -8.82 -0.90 8.04
CA GLY A 52 -7.78 -1.80 7.59
C GLY A 52 -7.71 -2.01 6.09
N GLY A 53 -6.70 -2.75 5.70
CA GLY A 53 -6.44 -3.11 4.32
C GLY A 53 -5.72 -4.43 4.19
N ILE A 54 -5.98 -5.08 3.06
CA ILE A 54 -5.29 -6.30 2.65
C ILE A 54 -4.80 -6.10 1.23
N ALA A 55 -3.52 -6.40 0.96
CA ALA A 55 -3.02 -6.39 -0.40
C ALA A 55 -2.02 -7.50 -0.65
N LEU A 56 -2.16 -8.15 -1.81
CA LEU A 56 -1.22 -9.13 -2.34
C LEU A 56 -0.49 -8.53 -3.53
N THR A 57 0.82 -8.38 -3.43
CA THR A 57 1.70 -7.95 -4.53
C THR A 57 2.43 -9.16 -5.11
N LEU A 58 2.39 -9.30 -6.41
CA LEU A 58 3.14 -10.28 -7.18
C LEU A 58 4.16 -9.55 -8.06
N SER A 59 5.44 -9.88 -7.92
CA SER A 59 6.55 -9.22 -8.62
C SER A 59 7.23 -10.16 -9.61
N GLY A 60 7.76 -9.60 -10.70
CA GLY A 60 8.51 -10.28 -11.73
C GLY A 60 8.03 -9.95 -13.14
N ARG A 61 8.73 -10.47 -14.17
CA ARG A 61 8.38 -10.24 -15.59
C ARG A 61 6.94 -10.63 -15.91
N ARG A 62 6.44 -11.71 -15.31
CA ARG A 62 5.06 -12.17 -15.49
C ARG A 62 4.02 -11.21 -14.93
N ALA A 63 4.40 -10.27 -14.07
CA ALA A 63 3.47 -9.25 -13.58
C ALA A 63 2.87 -8.40 -14.71
N GLN A 64 3.53 -8.33 -15.86
CA GLN A 64 3.04 -7.68 -17.07
C GLN A 64 1.91 -8.45 -17.77
N GLU A 65 1.83 -9.77 -17.56
CA GLU A 65 0.93 -10.70 -18.25
C GLU A 65 -0.21 -11.22 -17.37
N TYR A 66 -0.23 -10.86 -16.08
CA TYR A 66 -1.28 -11.31 -15.15
C TYR A 66 -2.66 -10.76 -15.54
N LEU A 67 -3.67 -11.49 -15.11
CA LEU A 67 -5.07 -11.15 -15.33
C LEU A 67 -5.37 -9.72 -14.89
N PHE A 68 -5.98 -8.94 -15.78
CA PHE A 68 -6.27 -7.51 -15.59
C PHE A 68 -5.02 -6.63 -15.45
N SER A 69 -3.88 -7.01 -16.04
CA SER A 69 -2.71 -6.15 -16.06
C SER A 69 -3.03 -4.81 -16.75
N LEU A 70 -2.68 -3.72 -16.06
CA LEU A 70 -2.80 -2.34 -16.56
C LEU A 70 -1.49 -1.87 -17.22
N GLU A 71 -0.52 -2.75 -17.38
CA GLU A 71 0.84 -2.44 -17.83
C GLU A 71 0.86 -1.67 -19.15
N GLY A 72 0.05 -2.07 -20.12
CA GLY A 72 -0.01 -1.38 -21.42
C GLY A 72 -0.48 0.06 -21.31
N VAL A 73 -1.47 0.34 -20.45
CA VAL A 73 -1.99 1.69 -20.22
C VAL A 73 -0.99 2.51 -19.41
N ARG A 74 -0.37 1.93 -18.39
CA ARG A 74 0.68 2.58 -17.61
C ARG A 74 1.86 2.99 -18.50
N ASN A 75 2.38 2.08 -19.32
CA ASN A 75 3.48 2.36 -20.26
C ASN A 75 3.14 3.46 -21.27
N TRP A 76 1.89 3.51 -21.73
CA TRP A 76 1.43 4.56 -22.60
C TRP A 76 1.44 5.93 -21.89
N LEU A 77 0.98 6.01 -20.63
CA LEU A 77 1.04 7.22 -19.81
C LEU A 77 2.49 7.65 -19.55
N ASP A 78 3.36 6.72 -19.18
CA ASP A 78 4.80 6.95 -18.99
C ASP A 78 5.44 7.51 -20.26
N GLY A 79 5.04 6.99 -21.43
CA GLY A 79 5.47 7.47 -22.73
C GLY A 79 5.03 8.91 -23.03
N LEU A 80 3.77 9.24 -22.73
CA LEU A 80 3.23 10.61 -22.89
C LEU A 80 3.97 11.61 -22.00
N LEU A 81 4.28 11.25 -20.77
CA LEU A 81 4.99 12.08 -19.81
C LEU A 81 6.51 12.12 -20.07
N GLY A 82 6.99 11.28 -20.98
CA GLY A 82 8.41 11.20 -21.33
C GLY A 82 9.28 10.65 -20.21
N ILE A 83 8.70 9.83 -19.30
CA ILE A 83 9.37 9.33 -18.09
C ILE A 83 10.65 8.57 -18.44
N HIS A 84 10.56 7.57 -19.33
CA HIS A 84 11.70 6.74 -19.70
C HIS A 84 12.83 7.54 -20.41
N ARG A 85 12.48 8.50 -21.26
CA ARG A 85 13.47 9.32 -21.97
C ARG A 85 14.19 10.30 -21.06
N ARG A 86 13.47 10.85 -20.08
CA ARG A 86 13.98 11.95 -19.25
C ARG A 86 14.71 11.46 -18.02
N TYR A 87 14.24 10.38 -17.41
CA TYR A 87 14.67 9.96 -16.08
C TYR A 87 15.47 8.67 -16.06
N ALA A 88 15.30 7.80 -17.05
CA ALA A 88 16.04 6.54 -17.14
C ALA A 88 16.34 6.14 -18.59
N PRO A 89 17.18 6.89 -19.32
CA PRO A 89 17.48 6.59 -20.72
C PRO A 89 18.18 5.22 -20.91
N GLN A 90 18.89 4.75 -19.89
CA GLN A 90 19.53 3.44 -19.82
C GLN A 90 19.43 2.93 -18.36
N PRO A 91 18.32 2.30 -17.97
CA PRO A 91 18.16 1.81 -16.61
C PRO A 91 19.17 0.71 -16.30
N HIS A 92 19.66 0.67 -15.05
CA HIS A 92 20.47 -0.45 -14.56
C HIS A 92 19.62 -1.72 -14.59
N PHE A 93 18.39 -1.64 -14.09
CA PHE A 93 17.37 -2.67 -14.25
C PHE A 93 15.97 -2.13 -13.96
N GLN A 94 14.97 -2.91 -14.36
CA GLN A 94 13.56 -2.63 -14.18
C GLN A 94 12.89 -3.79 -13.45
N LEU A 95 11.96 -3.47 -12.58
CA LEU A 95 11.15 -4.40 -11.83
C LEU A 95 9.68 -4.08 -12.00
N HIS A 96 8.88 -5.12 -12.23
CA HIS A 96 7.44 -4.99 -12.43
C HIS A 96 6.69 -5.72 -11.32
N SER A 97 5.53 -5.17 -10.95
CA SER A 97 4.62 -5.82 -10.03
C SER A 97 3.17 -5.54 -10.38
N VAL A 98 2.31 -6.47 -9.99
CA VAL A 98 0.86 -6.27 -9.91
C VAL A 98 0.43 -6.49 -8.47
N GLN A 99 -0.47 -5.63 -7.99
CA GLN A 99 -1.04 -5.72 -6.66
C GLN A 99 -2.56 -5.77 -6.74
N TYR A 100 -3.15 -6.62 -5.94
CA TYR A 100 -4.59 -6.73 -5.70
C TYR A 100 -4.84 -6.38 -4.25
N GLY A 101 -5.78 -5.48 -3.99
CA GLY A 101 -6.00 -5.07 -2.60
C GLY A 101 -7.34 -4.41 -2.34
N THR A 102 -7.57 -4.18 -1.05
CA THR A 102 -8.72 -3.42 -0.56
C THR A 102 -8.30 -2.55 0.61
N MET A 103 -8.97 -1.41 0.75
CA MET A 103 -8.90 -0.50 1.89
C MET A 103 -10.30 -0.20 2.37
N LEU A 104 -10.49 -0.23 3.70
CA LEU A 104 -11.76 0.01 4.37
C LEU A 104 -11.59 1.13 5.40
N PHE A 105 -12.58 2.00 5.45
CA PHE A 105 -12.65 3.14 6.35
C PHE A 105 -14.02 3.20 7.01
N THR A 106 -14.04 3.50 8.30
CA THR A 106 -15.28 3.64 9.06
C THR A 106 -15.21 4.85 10.00
N PRO A 107 -16.35 5.44 10.40
CA PRO A 107 -16.40 6.37 11.52
C PRO A 107 -16.08 5.67 12.84
N GLU A 108 -15.98 6.42 13.93
CA GLU A 108 -15.75 5.92 15.28
C GLU A 108 -16.90 5.02 15.77
N ASP A 109 -18.14 5.48 15.61
CA ASP A 109 -19.33 4.66 15.95
C ASP A 109 -19.79 3.84 14.75
N ILE A 110 -19.28 2.63 14.65
CA ILE A 110 -19.66 1.68 13.60
C ILE A 110 -21.03 1.03 13.82
N THR A 111 -21.60 1.14 15.02
CA THR A 111 -22.88 0.52 15.36
C THR A 111 -24.08 1.34 14.91
N GLU A 112 -23.89 2.65 14.68
CA GLU A 112 -24.92 3.59 14.25
C GLU A 112 -25.30 3.37 12.77
N PRO A 113 -26.55 2.99 12.45
CA PRO A 113 -26.99 2.81 11.07
C PRO A 113 -27.31 4.11 10.33
N ALA A 114 -27.54 5.22 11.08
CA ALA A 114 -27.83 6.51 10.48
C ALA A 114 -26.57 7.21 9.96
N PRO A 115 -26.69 8.13 8.97
CA PRO A 115 -25.56 8.90 8.48
C PRO A 115 -24.90 9.76 9.56
N ILE A 116 -23.58 9.62 9.74
CA ILE A 116 -22.78 10.44 10.66
C ILE A 116 -22.05 11.50 9.81
N PHE A 117 -22.40 12.78 9.98
CA PHE A 117 -21.93 13.86 9.10
C PHE A 117 -20.66 14.56 9.57
N ASP A 118 -20.30 14.43 10.83
CA ASP A 118 -19.17 15.13 11.47
C ASP A 118 -18.00 14.22 11.81
N ASP A 119 -18.02 13.01 11.25
CA ASP A 119 -16.95 12.02 11.37
C ASP A 119 -16.57 11.47 10.00
N ARG A 120 -15.50 10.67 9.95
CA ARG A 120 -15.03 10.03 8.73
C ARG A 120 -16.16 9.23 8.07
N PRO A 121 -16.45 9.45 6.77
CA PRO A 121 -17.45 8.63 6.11
C PRO A 121 -16.98 7.18 5.96
N TYR A 122 -17.92 6.25 5.98
CA TYR A 122 -17.66 4.90 5.47
C TYR A 122 -17.13 4.98 4.05
N GLY A 123 -16.11 4.21 3.76
CA GLY A 123 -15.52 4.17 2.44
C GLY A 123 -14.78 2.86 2.19
N SER A 124 -14.83 2.42 0.96
CA SER A 124 -14.08 1.24 0.54
C SER A 124 -13.47 1.45 -0.84
N LEU A 125 -12.29 0.87 -1.04
CA LEU A 125 -11.64 0.80 -2.33
C LEU A 125 -11.15 -0.62 -2.56
N PHE A 126 -11.61 -1.24 -3.64
CA PHE A 126 -11.06 -2.49 -4.19
C PHE A 126 -10.26 -2.14 -5.42
N PHE A 127 -9.01 -2.59 -5.51
CA PHE A 127 -8.12 -2.12 -6.56
C PHE A 127 -7.16 -3.16 -7.11
N ILE A 128 -6.72 -2.89 -8.32
CA ILE A 128 -5.56 -3.50 -8.97
C ILE A 128 -4.57 -2.39 -9.29
N ALA A 129 -3.30 -2.58 -8.98
CA ALA A 129 -2.25 -1.63 -9.29
C ALA A 129 -1.10 -2.31 -10.03
N ASN A 130 -0.65 -1.72 -11.13
CA ASN A 130 0.56 -2.14 -11.83
C ASN A 130 1.65 -1.11 -11.61
N THR A 131 2.82 -1.59 -11.17
CA THR A 131 3.96 -0.74 -10.84
C THR A 131 5.18 -1.18 -11.63
N GLU A 132 5.92 -0.19 -12.15
CA GLU A 132 7.29 -0.33 -12.61
C GLU A 132 8.21 0.48 -11.71
N LEU A 133 9.27 -0.15 -11.25
CA LEU A 133 10.38 0.50 -10.56
C LEU A 133 11.61 0.41 -11.46
N THR A 134 12.18 1.56 -11.78
CA THR A 134 13.37 1.70 -12.62
C THR A 134 14.52 2.27 -11.80
N VAL A 135 15.66 1.58 -11.80
CA VAL A 135 16.86 2.00 -11.05
C VAL A 135 17.88 2.60 -12.01
N ALA A 136 18.45 3.75 -11.64
CA ALA A 136 19.48 4.41 -12.43
C ALA A 136 20.78 3.59 -12.48
N PRO A 137 21.63 3.78 -13.53
CA PRO A 137 22.96 3.14 -13.60
C PRO A 137 23.89 3.52 -12.45
N SER A 138 23.71 4.69 -11.85
CA SER A 138 24.47 5.14 -10.66
C SER A 138 24.05 4.45 -9.35
N ASP A 139 22.94 3.69 -9.37
CA ASP A 139 22.33 3.03 -8.21
C ASP A 139 22.03 3.96 -7.01
N ASP A 140 21.94 5.26 -7.26
CA ASP A 140 21.60 6.25 -6.22
C ASP A 140 20.20 6.84 -6.41
N LYS A 141 19.55 6.58 -7.56
CA LYS A 141 18.20 7.04 -7.91
C LYS A 141 17.34 5.92 -8.40
N ALA A 142 16.06 5.99 -8.04
CA ALA A 142 15.04 5.10 -8.56
C ALA A 142 13.76 5.90 -8.87
N TRP A 143 13.07 5.48 -9.91
CA TRP A 143 11.75 6.00 -10.30
C TRP A 143 10.73 4.90 -10.18
N LEU A 144 9.54 5.27 -9.77
CA LEU A 144 8.41 4.37 -9.65
C LEU A 144 7.22 5.03 -10.33
N SER A 145 6.60 4.31 -11.27
CA SER A 145 5.30 4.68 -11.84
C SER A 145 4.29 3.58 -11.51
N THR A 146 3.09 3.98 -11.08
CA THR A 146 2.01 3.07 -10.74
C THR A 146 0.72 3.54 -11.36
N LEU A 147 -0.01 2.63 -12.02
CA LEU A 147 -1.39 2.85 -12.42
C LEU A 147 -2.27 1.95 -11.57
N THR A 148 -3.19 2.57 -10.85
CA THR A 148 -4.19 1.90 -10.01
C THR A 148 -5.56 2.09 -10.62
N PHE A 149 -6.29 0.99 -10.82
CA PHE A 149 -7.71 0.99 -11.17
C PHE A 149 -8.49 0.29 -10.08
N GLY A 150 -9.65 0.81 -9.73
CA GLY A 150 -10.46 0.23 -8.67
C GLY A 150 -11.92 0.60 -8.72
N PHE A 151 -12.62 0.15 -7.69
CA PHE A 151 -14.01 0.50 -7.42
C PHE A 151 -14.14 1.02 -6.01
N LEU A 152 -14.69 2.22 -5.87
CA LEU A 152 -15.09 2.82 -4.61
C LEU A 152 -16.50 2.33 -4.24
N GLY A 153 -16.76 2.15 -2.94
CA GLY A 153 -18.11 1.99 -2.42
C GLY A 153 -18.80 0.68 -2.78
N LEU A 154 -18.05 -0.42 -2.93
CA LEU A 154 -18.65 -1.73 -3.16
C LEU A 154 -19.24 -2.30 -1.86
N ASP A 155 -20.43 -2.89 -1.95
CA ASP A 155 -21.12 -3.56 -0.82
C ASP A 155 -20.32 -4.77 -0.28
N ALA A 156 -19.38 -5.29 -1.06
CA ALA A 156 -18.45 -6.33 -0.62
C ALA A 156 -17.65 -5.94 0.64
N ALA A 157 -17.45 -4.64 0.89
CA ALA A 157 -16.76 -4.13 2.08
C ALA A 157 -17.48 -4.53 3.37
N GLU A 158 -18.80 -4.39 3.42
CA GLU A 158 -19.64 -4.80 4.55
C GLU A 158 -19.49 -6.29 4.85
N TYR A 159 -19.53 -7.14 3.82
CA TYR A 159 -19.38 -8.59 3.99
C TYR A 159 -18.00 -8.98 4.52
N ILE A 160 -16.94 -8.30 4.04
CA ILE A 160 -15.56 -8.55 4.50
C ILE A 160 -15.41 -8.13 5.95
N GLN A 161 -15.88 -6.92 6.32
CA GLN A 161 -15.79 -6.45 7.70
C GLN A 161 -16.60 -7.34 8.64
N LYS A 162 -17.85 -7.68 8.31
CA LYS A 162 -18.66 -8.61 9.11
C LYS A 162 -18.00 -9.97 9.30
N ALA A 163 -17.31 -10.47 8.28
CA ALA A 163 -16.59 -11.73 8.38
C ALA A 163 -15.38 -11.63 9.32
N ILE A 164 -14.65 -10.51 9.30
CA ILE A 164 -13.52 -10.23 10.20
C ILE A 164 -14.02 -10.07 11.64
N HIS A 165 -15.04 -9.23 11.86
CA HIS A 165 -15.61 -8.97 13.19
C HIS A 165 -16.19 -10.23 13.84
N ALA A 166 -16.78 -11.13 13.05
CA ALA A 166 -17.24 -12.43 13.54
C ALA A 166 -16.08 -13.35 14.00
N LEU A 167 -14.84 -13.11 13.56
CA LEU A 167 -13.65 -13.85 13.99
C LEU A 167 -12.96 -13.21 15.20
N THR A 168 -13.13 -11.90 15.39
CA THR A 168 -12.47 -11.10 16.44
C THR A 168 -13.39 -10.74 17.60
N ASP A 169 -14.69 -11.13 17.55
CA ASP A 169 -15.72 -10.78 18.54
C ASP A 169 -15.89 -9.25 18.69
N SER A 170 -15.74 -8.53 17.57
CA SER A 170 -15.88 -7.07 17.50
C SER A 170 -17.33 -6.67 17.15
N ASP A 171 -17.68 -5.41 17.43
CA ASP A 171 -19.00 -4.86 17.15
C ASP A 171 -19.39 -4.92 15.67
N VAL A 172 -20.68 -5.02 15.38
CA VAL A 172 -21.19 -5.11 14.01
C VAL A 172 -21.30 -3.72 13.41
N ALA A 173 -20.64 -3.51 12.26
CA ALA A 173 -20.76 -2.27 11.49
C ALA A 173 -22.08 -2.22 10.72
N ASN A 174 -22.92 -1.22 11.04
CA ASN A 174 -24.30 -1.10 10.52
C ASN A 174 -24.50 0.06 9.55
N GLY A 175 -23.51 0.95 9.36
CA GLY A 175 -23.63 2.19 8.56
C GLY A 175 -23.13 2.10 7.12
N TRP A 176 -22.81 0.92 6.58
CA TRP A 176 -22.25 0.75 5.24
C TRP A 176 -23.15 1.24 4.10
N ASP A 177 -24.48 1.32 4.30
CA ASP A 177 -25.40 1.92 3.32
C ASP A 177 -25.09 3.41 3.04
N ASN A 178 -24.40 4.07 3.97
CA ASN A 178 -24.02 5.50 3.89
C ASN A 178 -22.60 5.71 3.34
N GLN A 179 -21.94 4.67 2.83
CA GLN A 179 -20.56 4.77 2.35
C GLN A 179 -20.41 5.70 1.15
N ILE A 180 -19.22 6.25 0.98
CA ILE A 180 -18.84 7.01 -0.22
C ILE A 180 -19.05 6.13 -1.45
N SER A 181 -19.71 6.69 -2.49
CA SER A 181 -19.96 6.02 -3.77
C SER A 181 -20.71 4.69 -3.66
N SER A 182 -21.66 4.58 -2.69
CA SER A 182 -22.45 3.37 -2.44
C SER A 182 -23.02 2.76 -3.74
N GLY A 183 -22.92 1.41 -3.85
CA GLY A 183 -23.30 0.66 -5.04
C GLY A 183 -22.20 0.56 -6.11
N GLY A 184 -20.99 1.00 -5.80
CA GLY A 184 -19.80 0.83 -6.64
C GLY A 184 -19.61 1.91 -7.70
N GLU A 185 -18.41 2.47 -7.76
CA GLU A 185 -18.02 3.50 -8.73
C GLU A 185 -16.59 3.25 -9.21
N PRO A 186 -16.34 3.16 -10.54
CA PRO A 186 -14.98 2.96 -11.05
C PRO A 186 -14.11 4.19 -10.76
N THR A 187 -12.86 3.93 -10.42
CA THR A 187 -11.89 4.97 -10.12
C THR A 187 -10.51 4.62 -10.62
N LEU A 188 -9.66 5.64 -10.77
CA LEU A 188 -8.32 5.51 -11.31
C LEU A 188 -7.36 6.43 -10.53
N MET A 189 -6.09 6.02 -10.44
CA MET A 189 -5.01 6.89 -9.97
C MET A 189 -3.70 6.54 -10.70
N TYR A 190 -3.00 7.57 -11.13
CA TYR A 190 -1.63 7.45 -11.60
C TYR A 190 -0.68 8.08 -10.58
N THR A 191 0.35 7.33 -10.20
CA THR A 191 1.38 7.74 -9.24
C THR A 191 2.73 7.79 -9.95
N LEU A 192 3.47 8.87 -9.72
CA LEU A 192 4.87 8.99 -10.11
C LEU A 192 5.70 9.34 -8.89
N SER A 193 6.78 8.60 -8.66
CA SER A 193 7.71 8.85 -7.56
C SER A 193 9.15 8.83 -8.02
N VAL A 194 9.96 9.70 -7.43
CA VAL A 194 11.42 9.75 -7.59
C VAL A 194 12.05 9.59 -6.22
N GLN A 195 12.97 8.65 -6.11
CA GLN A 195 13.71 8.37 -4.89
C GLN A 195 15.19 8.68 -5.07
N GLN A 196 15.81 9.23 -4.06
CA GLN A 196 17.24 9.51 -4.01
C GLN A 196 17.83 8.91 -2.74
N ASN A 197 18.82 8.05 -2.91
CA ASN A 197 19.64 7.53 -1.80
C ASN A 197 20.75 8.54 -1.48
N HIS A 198 20.86 8.95 -0.23
CA HIS A 198 21.86 9.94 0.22
C HIS A 198 22.95 9.31 1.04
N ILE A 199 22.63 8.26 1.80
CA ILE A 199 23.55 7.58 2.68
C ILE A 199 23.34 6.08 2.49
N ASP A 200 24.43 5.42 2.14
CA ASP A 200 24.54 3.97 2.12
C ASP A 200 25.91 3.61 2.70
N ARG A 201 25.97 3.39 4.00
CA ARG A 201 27.21 3.12 4.70
C ARG A 201 27.17 1.79 5.41
N VAL A 202 28.16 0.97 5.18
CA VAL A 202 28.38 -0.30 5.88
C VAL A 202 29.46 -0.08 6.94
N ASN A 203 29.12 -0.34 8.19
CA ASN A 203 30.07 -0.35 9.30
C ASN A 203 29.99 -1.69 10.02
N SER A 204 31.06 -2.47 9.93
CA SER A 204 31.13 -3.85 10.42
C SER A 204 30.06 -4.74 9.74
N ALA A 205 29.07 -5.24 10.46
CA ALA A 205 27.97 -6.05 9.94
C ALA A 205 26.65 -5.28 9.82
N ARG A 206 26.66 -3.96 9.97
CA ARG A 206 25.46 -3.12 9.97
C ARG A 206 25.54 -2.08 8.86
N ARG A 207 24.41 -1.88 8.20
CA ARG A 207 24.21 -0.90 7.13
C ARG A 207 23.32 0.21 7.61
N HIS A 208 23.65 1.44 7.23
CA HIS A 208 22.84 2.64 7.40
C HIS A 208 22.44 3.16 6.04
N GLU A 209 21.17 3.41 5.87
CA GLU A 209 20.65 4.01 4.64
C GLU A 209 19.73 5.18 4.98
N LEU A 210 19.84 6.23 4.19
CA LEU A 210 18.95 7.40 4.26
C LEU A 210 18.56 7.79 2.85
N LYS A 211 17.26 7.89 2.59
CA LYS A 211 16.73 8.32 1.30
C LYS A 211 15.63 9.35 1.43
N THR A 212 15.51 10.20 0.42
CA THR A 212 14.33 11.03 0.18
C THR A 212 13.50 10.47 -0.96
N ALA A 213 12.20 10.75 -0.95
CA ALA A 213 11.33 10.51 -2.09
C ALA A 213 10.36 11.68 -2.28
N TYR A 214 10.06 11.94 -3.54
CA TYR A 214 9.05 12.89 -3.97
C TYR A 214 8.03 12.13 -4.80
N GLU A 215 6.77 12.36 -4.53
CA GLU A 215 5.67 11.64 -5.15
C GLU A 215 4.57 12.61 -5.58
N ALA A 216 3.95 12.31 -6.72
CA ALA A 216 2.76 12.99 -7.20
C ALA A 216 1.71 11.95 -7.57
N ASN A 217 0.50 12.15 -7.10
CA ASN A 217 -0.67 11.33 -7.36
C ASN A 217 -1.73 12.14 -8.11
N ALA A 218 -2.35 11.54 -9.10
CA ALA A 218 -3.46 12.14 -9.86
C ALA A 218 -4.58 11.11 -10.07
N GLY A 219 -5.75 11.37 -9.51
CA GLY A 219 -6.90 10.48 -9.58
C GLY A 219 -7.77 10.51 -8.32
N PHE A 220 -8.19 9.35 -7.82
CA PHE A 220 -9.01 9.25 -6.60
C PHE A 220 -8.32 9.84 -5.35
N SER A 221 -7.00 9.89 -5.31
CA SER A 221 -6.22 10.82 -4.52
C SER A 221 -5.42 11.71 -5.45
N THR A 222 -5.46 13.02 -5.23
CA THR A 222 -4.66 14.01 -5.97
C THR A 222 -3.86 14.81 -4.98
N ASP A 223 -2.55 14.60 -4.98
CA ASP A 223 -1.65 15.15 -3.98
C ASP A 223 -0.18 15.15 -4.45
N VAL A 224 0.65 15.88 -3.74
CA VAL A 224 2.10 15.80 -3.81
C VAL A 224 2.69 15.53 -2.43
N ASN A 225 3.71 14.70 -2.37
CA ASN A 225 4.30 14.20 -1.13
C ASN A 225 5.83 14.31 -1.18
N ALA A 226 6.43 14.70 -0.08
CA ALA A 226 7.88 14.65 0.15
C ALA A 226 8.16 13.86 1.43
N SER A 227 9.13 12.96 1.38
CA SER A 227 9.42 12.05 2.48
C SER A 227 10.90 11.84 2.72
N LEU A 228 11.22 11.48 3.96
CA LEU A 228 12.52 11.03 4.40
C LEU A 228 12.37 9.66 5.05
N SER A 229 13.16 8.68 4.61
CA SER A 229 13.16 7.33 5.15
C SER A 229 14.57 6.90 5.52
N TRP A 230 14.67 6.26 6.67
CA TRP A 230 15.92 5.74 7.22
C TRP A 230 15.75 4.26 7.57
N ARG A 231 16.80 3.46 7.38
CA ARG A 231 16.88 2.10 7.91
C ARG A 231 18.29 1.76 8.42
N TRP A 232 18.35 0.89 9.42
CA TRP A 232 19.57 0.50 10.07
C TRP A 232 19.52 -0.94 10.58
N GLY A 233 20.58 -1.68 10.36
CA GLY A 233 20.72 -3.04 10.84
C GLY A 233 21.50 -3.93 9.88
N ARG A 234 21.27 -5.24 9.96
CA ARG A 234 21.75 -6.20 8.96
C ARG A 234 20.79 -6.16 7.77
N ILE A 235 21.23 -5.54 6.70
CA ILE A 235 20.43 -5.28 5.50
C ILE A 235 21.13 -5.93 4.32
N ASN A 236 20.47 -6.89 3.67
CA ASN A 236 20.94 -7.55 2.46
C ASN A 236 20.17 -7.09 1.22
N THR A 237 18.93 -6.58 1.40
CA THR A 237 18.12 -6.06 0.32
C THR A 237 18.58 -4.67 -0.13
N PRO A 238 18.45 -4.34 -1.43
CA PRO A 238 18.79 -3.01 -1.94
C PRO A 238 18.00 -1.88 -1.28
N TRP A 239 18.55 -0.67 -1.28
CA TRP A 239 17.95 0.50 -0.65
C TRP A 239 16.56 0.86 -1.22
N TRP A 240 16.33 0.60 -2.49
CA TRP A 240 15.07 0.85 -3.20
C TRP A 240 13.98 -0.22 -2.96
N SER A 241 14.29 -1.31 -2.29
CA SER A 241 13.36 -2.44 -2.07
C SER A 241 12.32 -2.21 -0.99
N ILE A 242 12.53 -1.23 -0.11
CA ILE A 242 11.59 -0.84 0.94
C ILE A 242 11.11 0.58 0.69
N ASN A 243 9.81 0.77 0.58
CA ASN A 243 9.20 2.04 0.19
C ASN A 243 8.00 2.39 1.08
N PRO A 244 8.20 2.57 2.39
CA PRO A 244 7.11 2.90 3.32
C PRO A 244 6.45 4.24 3.01
N GLN A 245 7.14 5.13 2.32
CA GLN A 245 6.62 6.44 1.93
C GLN A 245 5.49 6.37 0.88
N HIS A 246 5.40 5.28 0.10
CA HIS A 246 4.34 5.08 -0.90
C HIS A 246 3.05 4.51 -0.29
N ALA A 247 3.00 4.36 1.02
CA ALA A 247 1.78 3.95 1.70
C ALA A 247 1.13 5.17 2.32
N GLU A 248 -0.02 5.60 1.81
CA GLU A 248 -0.90 6.43 2.63
C GLU A 248 -1.55 5.54 3.68
N TYR A 249 -2.08 4.42 3.25
CA TYR A 249 -2.65 3.36 4.07
C TYR A 249 -1.97 2.04 3.71
N ILE A 250 -2.32 1.40 2.61
CA ILE A 250 -1.63 0.22 2.11
C ILE A 250 -0.45 0.62 1.21
N ASN A 251 0.66 -0.10 1.31
CA ASN A 251 1.83 0.13 0.46
C ASN A 251 1.53 -0.28 -0.98
N LEU A 252 1.42 0.72 -1.87
CA LEU A 252 1.09 0.49 -3.27
C LEU A 252 2.26 -0.15 -4.02
N GLY A 253 2.05 -1.38 -4.44
CA GLY A 253 2.66 -2.08 -5.55
C GLY A 253 4.19 -2.18 -5.63
N THR A 254 4.97 -1.81 -4.61
CA THR A 254 6.43 -1.87 -4.72
C THR A 254 6.92 -3.30 -4.98
N PRO A 255 7.74 -3.53 -6.02
CA PRO A 255 8.29 -4.85 -6.31
C PRO A 255 9.08 -5.44 -5.16
N VAL A 256 8.98 -6.76 -4.99
CA VAL A 256 9.74 -7.51 -3.99
C VAL A 256 11.12 -7.84 -4.56
N ALA A 257 12.17 -7.50 -3.83
CA ALA A 257 13.53 -7.79 -4.23
C ALA A 257 14.18 -8.87 -3.36
N ALA A 258 14.98 -9.71 -3.97
CA ALA A 258 15.85 -10.64 -3.25
C ALA A 258 17.00 -9.90 -2.56
N GLY A 259 17.54 -10.47 -1.49
CA GLY A 259 18.77 -10.00 -0.87
C GLY A 259 19.98 -10.28 -1.76
N ASN A 260 20.98 -9.41 -1.69
CA ASN A 260 22.20 -9.52 -2.50
C ASN A 260 23.12 -10.64 -2.03
N ASN A 261 22.96 -11.12 -0.80
CA ASN A 261 23.83 -12.12 -0.20
C ASN A 261 23.02 -13.27 0.43
N GLN A 262 22.80 -14.31 -0.34
CA GLN A 262 22.09 -15.51 0.12
C GLN A 262 22.90 -16.38 1.10
N THR A 263 24.19 -16.14 1.24
CA THR A 263 25.10 -16.92 2.13
C THR A 263 25.46 -16.19 3.42
N GLY A 264 25.04 -14.94 3.58
CA GLY A 264 25.30 -14.10 4.74
C GLY A 264 24.31 -14.31 5.89
N PRO A 265 24.52 -13.62 7.02
CA PRO A 265 23.59 -13.63 8.13
C PRO A 265 22.26 -13.03 7.71
N ARG A 266 21.15 -13.63 8.19
CA ARG A 266 19.77 -13.19 7.91
C ARG A 266 19.56 -11.72 8.25
N GLU A 267 18.70 -11.07 7.48
CA GLU A 267 18.35 -9.67 7.71
C GLU A 267 17.66 -9.46 9.07
N LEU A 268 18.04 -8.38 9.73
CA LEU A 268 17.38 -7.85 10.90
C LEU A 268 17.65 -6.34 10.95
N TYR A 269 16.65 -5.53 10.68
CA TYR A 269 16.81 -4.08 10.69
C TYR A 269 15.55 -3.37 11.17
N VAL A 270 15.74 -2.17 11.64
CA VAL A 270 14.67 -1.21 11.94
C VAL A 270 14.63 -0.14 10.86
N TRP A 271 13.47 0.45 10.66
CA TRP A 271 13.26 1.52 9.70
C TRP A 271 12.25 2.52 10.25
N ALA A 272 12.47 3.78 9.92
CA ALA A 272 11.63 4.89 10.33
C ALA A 272 11.61 5.96 9.25
N GLY A 273 10.65 6.86 9.34
CA GLY A 273 10.61 8.00 8.46
C GLY A 273 9.42 8.92 8.73
N SER A 274 9.36 9.93 7.90
CA SER A 274 8.28 10.92 7.92
C SER A 274 7.99 11.43 6.52
N SER A 275 6.79 11.97 6.34
CA SER A 275 6.41 12.66 5.11
C SER A 275 5.54 13.88 5.40
N VAL A 276 5.53 14.78 4.43
CA VAL A 276 4.60 15.90 4.35
C VAL A 276 3.93 15.84 2.99
N LYS A 277 2.59 15.86 3.01
CA LYS A 277 1.74 15.74 1.85
C LYS A 277 0.86 16.97 1.72
N TYR A 278 0.75 17.52 0.51
CA TYR A 278 -0.26 18.51 0.17
C TYR A 278 -1.35 17.85 -0.67
N ARG A 279 -2.54 17.65 -0.06
CA ARG A 279 -3.70 17.01 -0.66
C ARG A 279 -4.60 18.04 -1.32
N VAL A 280 -4.88 17.84 -2.59
CA VAL A 280 -5.83 18.64 -3.36
C VAL A 280 -7.23 18.02 -3.30
N TYR A 281 -7.28 16.67 -3.39
CA TYR A 281 -8.53 15.91 -3.47
C TYR A 281 -8.36 14.49 -2.93
N SER A 282 -9.44 13.97 -2.31
CA SER A 282 -9.57 12.57 -1.91
C SER A 282 -11.00 12.07 -2.14
N ALA A 283 -11.18 11.14 -3.06
CA ALA A 283 -12.48 10.54 -3.33
C ALA A 283 -13.06 9.81 -2.13
N LEU A 284 -12.20 9.22 -1.28
CA LEU A 284 -12.59 8.51 -0.06
C LEU A 284 -13.14 9.42 1.06
N MET A 285 -13.06 10.74 0.87
CA MET A 285 -13.62 11.72 1.80
C MET A 285 -14.64 12.64 1.13
N GLN A 286 -14.43 12.98 -0.13
CA GLN A 286 -15.20 14.01 -0.85
C GLN A 286 -16.19 13.40 -1.85
N GLY A 287 -16.15 12.06 -2.05
CA GLY A 287 -16.89 11.40 -3.11
C GLY A 287 -16.29 11.70 -4.50
N GLN A 288 -16.85 11.10 -5.55
CA GLN A 288 -16.39 11.30 -6.92
C GLN A 288 -17.58 11.68 -7.82
N PHE A 289 -18.06 10.80 -8.71
CA PHE A 289 -19.13 11.12 -9.66
C PHE A 289 -20.52 10.88 -9.06
N ARG A 290 -20.68 9.84 -8.23
CA ARG A 290 -21.93 9.56 -7.53
C ARG A 290 -22.13 10.50 -6.35
N ASN A 291 -23.36 10.86 -6.11
CA ASN A 291 -23.69 11.63 -4.91
C ASN A 291 -23.67 10.70 -3.70
N SER A 292 -22.83 11.02 -2.72
CA SER A 292 -22.74 10.33 -1.43
C SER A 292 -23.51 11.13 -0.37
N ILE A 293 -24.21 10.43 0.52
CA ILE A 293 -25.01 11.05 1.60
C ILE A 293 -24.05 11.74 2.58
N VAL A 294 -23.01 11.02 3.01
CA VAL A 294 -21.95 11.54 3.88
C VAL A 294 -20.71 11.78 3.04
N LYS A 295 -20.22 13.00 3.03
CA LYS A 295 -18.97 13.41 2.38
C LYS A 295 -18.53 14.76 2.91
N PHE A 296 -17.24 15.03 2.85
CA PHE A 296 -16.69 16.34 3.18
C PHE A 296 -16.58 17.24 1.96
N SER A 297 -16.78 18.55 2.17
CA SER A 297 -16.42 19.57 1.20
C SER A 297 -14.90 19.80 1.17
N SER A 298 -14.40 20.50 0.16
CA SER A 298 -12.96 20.83 0.06
C SER A 298 -12.43 21.70 1.21
N ASP A 299 -13.33 22.43 1.90
CA ASP A 299 -12.96 23.30 3.03
C ASP A 299 -12.92 22.54 4.37
N GLU A 300 -13.56 21.38 4.43
CA GLU A 300 -13.61 20.52 5.61
C GLU A 300 -12.46 19.53 5.65
N VAL A 301 -11.81 19.20 4.53
CA VAL A 301 -10.62 18.34 4.50
C VAL A 301 -9.36 19.14 4.82
N GLU A 302 -8.44 18.50 5.57
CA GLU A 302 -7.11 19.06 5.78
C GLU A 302 -6.25 18.86 4.52
N LYS A 303 -5.64 19.95 4.07
CA LYS A 303 -4.83 19.95 2.84
C LYS A 303 -3.37 19.59 3.11
N LEU A 304 -2.84 19.98 4.27
CA LEU A 304 -1.46 19.69 4.65
C LEU A 304 -1.47 18.56 5.69
N LEU A 305 -0.90 17.43 5.30
CA LEU A 305 -0.83 16.22 6.13
C LEU A 305 0.62 15.90 6.43
N ALA A 306 0.86 15.46 7.66
CA ALA A 306 2.14 14.91 8.09
C ALA A 306 1.95 13.48 8.54
N GLN A 307 2.87 12.60 8.18
CA GLN A 307 2.90 11.21 8.62
C GLN A 307 4.26 10.85 9.18
N VAL A 308 4.24 9.91 10.12
CA VAL A 308 5.46 9.27 10.65
C VAL A 308 5.25 7.77 10.67
N TRP A 309 6.35 7.02 10.55
CA TRP A 309 6.33 5.56 10.64
C TRP A 309 7.58 5.02 11.32
N LEU A 310 7.41 3.88 11.95
CA LEU A 310 8.46 3.10 12.57
C LEU A 310 8.16 1.62 12.36
N GLY A 311 9.16 0.84 11.97
CA GLY A 311 8.99 -0.59 11.79
C GLY A 311 10.27 -1.38 11.98
N ALA A 312 10.11 -2.68 12.06
CA ALA A 312 11.19 -3.65 12.09
C ALA A 312 10.95 -4.75 11.06
N THR A 313 12.01 -5.21 10.44
CA THR A 313 11.98 -6.30 9.47
C THR A 313 12.98 -7.37 9.89
N TRP A 314 12.56 -8.63 9.80
CA TRP A 314 13.42 -9.79 10.06
C TRP A 314 13.21 -10.86 9.00
N GLU A 315 14.29 -11.48 8.59
CA GLU A 315 14.28 -12.65 7.72
C GLU A 315 14.32 -13.92 8.59
N PHE A 316 13.24 -14.70 8.57
CA PHE A 316 13.12 -15.89 9.41
C PHE A 316 13.37 -17.20 8.67
N ALA A 317 13.29 -17.18 7.33
CA ALA A 317 13.68 -18.25 6.45
C ALA A 317 14.31 -17.67 5.20
N ASP A 318 14.90 -18.48 4.35
CA ASP A 318 15.62 -18.04 3.15
C ASP A 318 14.70 -17.21 2.25
N ASN A 319 15.03 -15.92 2.14
CA ASN A 319 14.27 -14.91 1.41
C ASN A 319 12.80 -14.71 1.87
N ILE A 320 12.41 -15.25 3.05
CA ILE A 320 11.12 -14.98 3.64
C ILE A 320 11.30 -13.98 4.78
N ARG A 321 10.67 -12.82 4.64
CA ARG A 321 10.76 -11.69 5.57
C ARG A 321 9.41 -11.38 6.18
N GLY A 322 9.45 -11.09 7.47
CA GLY A 322 8.35 -10.49 8.21
C GLY A 322 8.69 -9.06 8.58
N SER A 323 7.72 -8.17 8.52
CA SER A 323 7.85 -6.82 9.05
C SER A 323 6.63 -6.50 9.91
N PHE A 324 6.87 -5.76 10.98
CA PHE A 324 5.82 -5.14 11.77
C PHE A 324 6.09 -3.64 11.84
N PHE A 325 5.04 -2.84 11.77
CA PHE A 325 5.18 -1.39 11.80
C PHE A 325 4.00 -0.68 12.45
N TYR A 326 4.28 0.54 12.89
CA TYR A 326 3.31 1.53 13.29
C TYR A 326 3.38 2.74 12.39
N ARG A 327 2.22 3.38 12.16
CA ARG A 327 2.06 4.64 11.47
C ARG A 327 1.14 5.57 12.25
N ALA A 328 1.42 6.87 12.13
CA ALA A 328 0.54 7.91 12.61
C ALA A 328 0.47 9.04 11.58
N SER A 329 -0.70 9.63 11.44
CA SER A 329 -0.96 10.78 10.57
C SER A 329 -1.52 11.96 11.35
N SER A 330 -1.31 13.16 10.82
CA SER A 330 -2.09 14.32 11.25
C SER A 330 -3.58 14.11 10.93
N LYS A 331 -4.44 14.92 11.52
CA LYS A 331 -5.88 14.94 11.22
C LYS A 331 -6.10 15.10 9.72
N GLU A 332 -7.07 14.38 9.19
CA GLU A 332 -7.38 14.40 7.76
C GLU A 332 -8.53 15.33 7.38
N PHE A 333 -9.35 15.69 8.36
CA PHE A 333 -10.49 16.61 8.22
C PHE A 333 -10.61 17.52 9.43
N LYS A 334 -11.43 18.55 9.31
CA LYS A 334 -11.71 19.53 10.36
C LYS A 334 -13.00 19.15 11.05
N GLY A 335 -13.06 19.40 12.35
CA GLY A 335 -14.27 19.14 13.12
C GLY A 335 -13.99 18.55 14.49
N PRO A 336 -15.02 18.41 15.33
CA PRO A 336 -14.86 17.91 16.70
C PRO A 336 -14.41 16.44 16.75
N ASN A 337 -14.84 15.64 15.80
CA ASN A 337 -14.53 14.21 15.72
C ASN A 337 -13.27 13.90 14.87
N ALA A 338 -12.53 14.93 14.45
CA ALA A 338 -11.27 14.74 13.75
C ALA A 338 -10.17 14.28 14.72
N HIS A 339 -9.53 13.15 14.40
CA HIS A 339 -8.50 12.53 15.22
C HIS A 339 -7.16 12.44 14.48
N TYR A 340 -6.13 11.98 15.19
CA TYR A 340 -4.84 11.60 14.62
C TYR A 340 -4.88 10.10 14.33
N PRO A 341 -5.07 9.67 13.07
CA PRO A 341 -5.14 8.26 12.76
C PRO A 341 -3.84 7.56 13.12
N VAL A 342 -3.94 6.42 13.82
CA VAL A 342 -2.82 5.54 14.15
C VAL A 342 -3.20 4.13 13.75
N TRP A 343 -2.33 3.45 13.01
CA TRP A 343 -2.54 2.06 12.64
C TRP A 343 -1.23 1.29 12.63
N ALA A 344 -1.33 0.00 12.65
CA ALA A 344 -0.21 -0.90 12.56
C ALA A 344 -0.42 -1.93 11.46
N GLY A 345 0.64 -2.60 11.07
CA GLY A 345 0.53 -3.61 10.03
C GLY A 345 1.62 -4.66 10.08
N LEU A 346 1.28 -5.76 9.41
CA LEU A 346 2.17 -6.89 9.18
C LEU A 346 2.43 -7.03 7.69
N ILE A 347 3.68 -7.22 7.33
CA ILE A 347 4.09 -7.53 5.98
C ILE A 347 4.82 -8.88 5.98
N ILE A 348 4.36 -9.80 5.14
CA ILE A 348 5.09 -11.03 4.87
C ILE A 348 5.47 -11.01 3.40
N SER A 349 6.73 -11.26 3.09
CA SER A 349 7.21 -11.30 1.71
C SER A 349 8.19 -12.43 1.48
N ARG A 350 8.21 -12.91 0.25
CA ARG A 350 9.20 -13.87 -0.24
C ARG A 350 9.72 -13.43 -1.59
N ALA A 351 11.03 -13.43 -1.76
CA ALA A 351 11.70 -13.31 -3.04
C ALA A 351 12.21 -14.69 -3.48
N TYR A 352 12.26 -14.95 -4.79
CA TYR A 352 12.73 -16.21 -5.37
C TYR A 352 14.07 -16.02 -6.06
#